data_f97b2afbbb10be9c2ce15346a7d28ebe
#
_entry.id   f97b2afbbb10be9c2ce15346a7d28ebe
#
_cell.length_a   1.000
_cell.length_b   1.000
_cell.length_c   1.000
_cell.angle_alpha   90.00
_cell.angle_beta   90.00
_cell.angle_gamma   90.00
#
_symmetry.space_group_name_H-M   'P 1'
#
loop_
_entity.id
_entity.type
_entity.pdbx_description
1 polymer ?
#
loop_
_entity_poly.entity_id
_entity_poly.type
_entity_poly.pdbx_seq_one_letter_code
_entity_poly.pdbx_strand_id
1 'polypeptide(L)'
;LRAQPHPAESFYRSMYAGAHVRRVDSHEHTSLLDAKERADVETGFKRPTQVPGDPNVLVATPTLEMGIDIGDLSTVMLGSLPATVASYVQRVGRAGRRSGSALALAYVPGRRSQLPLLDAPDRLLNGSVAPPSTYLGAEEILRRQFLASVIDTLTRENHPAIPSGGHGGGTAK
;
A
#
# COMPACT_ATOMS: atom_id res chain seq x y z
N LEU A 1 3.33 -49.65 23.89
CA LEU A 1 2.91 -48.39 23.36
C LEU A 1 2.38 -48.61 21.93
N ARG A 2 1.05 -48.79 21.77
CA ARG A 2 0.42 -48.82 20.45
C ARG A 2 0.46 -47.40 19.91
N ALA A 3 1.17 -47.19 18.80
CA ALA A 3 1.11 -45.95 18.06
C ALA A 3 -0.35 -45.71 17.64
N GLN A 4 -0.94 -44.62 18.10
CA GLN A 4 -2.26 -44.21 17.58
C GLN A 4 -2.12 -43.94 16.10
N PRO A 5 -3.06 -44.43 15.26
CA PRO A 5 -3.04 -44.09 13.84
C PRO A 5 -3.19 -42.61 13.74
N HIS A 6 -2.21 -41.94 13.12
CA HIS A 6 -2.32 -40.54 12.78
C HIS A 6 -3.56 -40.37 11.91
N PRO A 7 -4.42 -39.40 12.19
CA PRO A 7 -5.56 -39.12 11.34
C PRO A 7 -5.04 -38.93 9.92
N ALA A 8 -5.61 -39.70 8.98
CA ALA A 8 -5.16 -39.76 7.60
C ALA A 8 -5.26 -38.39 6.87
N GLU A 9 -5.96 -37.45 7.48
CA GLU A 9 -6.24 -36.09 6.96
C GLU A 9 -5.67 -35.01 7.85
N SER A 10 -4.39 -35.09 8.20
CA SER A 10 -3.72 -33.93 8.76
C SER A 10 -3.57 -32.85 7.67
N PHE A 11 -4.01 -31.62 7.93
CA PHE A 11 -3.84 -30.46 7.04
C PHE A 11 -2.43 -30.39 6.44
N TYR A 12 -1.42 -30.57 7.26
CA TYR A 12 -0.02 -30.57 6.80
C TYR A 12 0.29 -31.73 5.86
N ARG A 13 -0.24 -32.91 6.13
CA ARG A 13 -0.03 -34.07 5.27
C ARG A 13 -0.72 -33.89 3.92
N SER A 14 -1.92 -33.36 3.89
CA SER A 14 -2.62 -33.02 2.62
C SER A 14 -1.91 -31.94 1.84
N MET A 15 -1.30 -30.96 2.54
CA MET A 15 -0.52 -29.89 1.92
C MET A 15 0.77 -30.43 1.26
N TYR A 16 1.47 -31.38 1.92
CA TYR A 16 2.69 -31.98 1.36
C TYR A 16 2.41 -33.12 0.36
N ALA A 17 1.30 -33.81 0.51
CA ALA A 17 0.91 -34.91 -0.39
C ALA A 17 0.08 -34.41 -1.60
N GLY A 18 -0.48 -33.21 -1.51
CA GLY A 18 -1.26 -32.61 -2.60
C GLY A 18 -0.35 -32.24 -3.77
N ALA A 19 -0.70 -32.72 -4.96
CA ALA A 19 0.00 -32.41 -6.21
C ALA A 19 -0.13 -30.94 -6.66
N HIS A 20 -0.83 -30.09 -5.89
CA HIS A 20 -1.07 -28.68 -6.19
C HIS A 20 0.02 -27.79 -5.58
N VAL A 21 1.26 -28.02 -5.94
CA VAL A 21 2.33 -27.04 -5.66
C VAL A 21 2.11 -25.85 -6.57
N ARG A 22 1.64 -24.74 -6.00
CA ARG A 22 1.59 -23.48 -6.75
C ARG A 22 3.00 -22.97 -6.91
N ARG A 23 3.39 -22.71 -8.15
CA ARG A 23 4.66 -22.06 -8.45
C ARG A 23 4.64 -20.65 -7.85
N VAL A 24 5.76 -20.26 -7.25
CA VAL A 24 5.99 -18.88 -6.80
C VAL A 24 6.82 -18.19 -7.89
N ASP A 25 6.19 -17.23 -8.54
CA ASP A 25 6.84 -16.31 -9.46
C ASP A 25 6.90 -14.94 -8.80
N SER A 26 8.10 -14.58 -8.32
CA SER A 26 8.32 -13.33 -7.60
C SER A 26 9.00 -12.30 -8.49
N HIS A 27 8.45 -11.09 -8.53
CA HIS A 27 9.05 -9.96 -9.22
C HIS A 27 9.25 -8.79 -8.27
N GLU A 28 10.27 -7.99 -8.52
CA GLU A 28 10.44 -6.74 -7.81
C GLU A 28 9.50 -5.66 -8.37
N HIS A 29 9.09 -4.77 -7.48
CA HIS A 29 8.36 -3.57 -7.83
C HIS A 29 8.97 -2.39 -7.07
N THR A 30 9.91 -1.74 -7.73
CA THR A 30 10.69 -0.65 -7.15
C THR A 30 10.71 0.55 -8.08
N SER A 31 11.15 1.70 -7.58
CA SER A 31 11.38 2.89 -8.41
C SER A 31 12.55 2.76 -9.37
N LEU A 32 13.36 1.71 -9.24
CA LEU A 32 14.50 1.43 -10.11
C LEU A 32 14.07 0.84 -11.45
N LEU A 33 12.91 0.17 -11.50
CA LEU A 33 12.35 -0.33 -12.75
C LEU A 33 11.95 0.83 -13.66
N ASP A 34 12.13 0.68 -14.95
CA ASP A 34 11.58 1.63 -15.89
C ASP A 34 10.04 1.61 -15.90
N ALA A 35 9.42 2.62 -16.51
CA ALA A 35 7.98 2.76 -16.49
C ALA A 35 7.25 1.62 -17.22
N LYS A 36 7.85 1.07 -18.27
CA LYS A 36 7.29 -0.02 -19.06
C LYS A 36 7.36 -1.32 -18.29
N GLU A 37 8.54 -1.68 -17.80
CA GLU A 37 8.75 -2.89 -17.00
C GLU A 37 7.80 -2.92 -15.78
N ARG A 38 7.65 -1.79 -15.10
CA ARG A 38 6.74 -1.66 -13.97
C ARG A 38 5.29 -1.91 -14.37
N ALA A 39 4.85 -1.32 -15.49
CA ALA A 39 3.48 -1.52 -16.00
C ALA A 39 3.23 -2.97 -16.43
N ASP A 40 4.23 -3.63 -17.01
CA ASP A 40 4.13 -5.04 -17.40
C ASP A 40 4.00 -5.95 -16.18
N VAL A 41 4.80 -5.72 -15.12
CA VAL A 41 4.72 -6.44 -13.84
C VAL A 41 3.36 -6.23 -13.17
N GLU A 42 2.88 -4.99 -13.10
CA GLU A 42 1.57 -4.67 -12.53
C GLU A 42 0.42 -5.34 -13.31
N THR A 43 0.50 -5.32 -14.62
CA THR A 43 -0.53 -5.93 -15.50
C THR A 43 -0.56 -7.45 -15.32
N GLY A 44 0.60 -8.10 -15.29
CA GLY A 44 0.70 -9.54 -15.08
C GLY A 44 0.16 -9.93 -13.69
N PHE A 45 0.53 -9.17 -12.66
CA PHE A 45 0.09 -9.44 -11.30
C PHE A 45 -1.43 -9.30 -11.10
N LYS A 46 -2.06 -8.33 -11.74
CA LYS A 46 -3.51 -8.09 -11.66
C LYS A 46 -4.36 -9.07 -12.50
N ARG A 47 -3.75 -9.85 -13.35
CA ARG A 47 -4.48 -10.71 -14.28
C ARG A 47 -5.35 -11.72 -13.52
N PRO A 48 -6.66 -11.80 -13.78
CA PRO A 48 -7.56 -12.71 -13.08
C PRO A 48 -7.19 -14.19 -13.26
N THR A 49 -6.69 -14.51 -14.45
CA THR A 49 -6.16 -15.85 -14.77
C THR A 49 -4.70 -15.68 -15.12
N GLN A 50 -3.83 -16.09 -14.21
CA GLN A 50 -2.40 -15.99 -14.40
C GLN A 50 -1.94 -16.92 -15.53
N VAL A 51 -1.05 -16.42 -16.37
CA VAL A 51 -0.35 -17.20 -17.39
C VAL A 51 1.08 -17.47 -16.95
N PRO A 52 1.77 -18.46 -17.53
CA PRO A 52 3.17 -18.72 -17.21
C PRO A 52 4.03 -17.44 -17.38
N GLY A 53 4.74 -17.07 -16.34
CA GLY A 53 5.54 -15.86 -16.30
C GLY A 53 4.88 -14.65 -15.61
N ASP A 54 3.57 -14.71 -15.35
CA ASP A 54 2.94 -13.68 -14.52
C ASP A 54 3.40 -13.78 -13.07
N PRO A 55 3.75 -12.67 -12.42
CA PRO A 55 4.11 -12.69 -11.02
C PRO A 55 2.90 -12.96 -10.13
N ASN A 56 3.10 -13.76 -9.09
CA ASN A 56 2.11 -13.96 -8.02
C ASN A 56 2.61 -13.47 -6.66
N VAL A 57 3.87 -13.04 -6.60
CA VAL A 57 4.47 -12.38 -5.46
C VAL A 57 5.18 -11.12 -5.93
N LEU A 58 4.89 -9.97 -5.31
CA LEU A 58 5.63 -8.73 -5.53
C LEU A 58 6.51 -8.42 -4.33
N VAL A 59 7.78 -8.20 -4.58
CA VAL A 59 8.74 -7.70 -3.59
C VAL A 59 8.92 -6.21 -3.83
N ALA A 60 8.44 -5.39 -2.91
CA ALA A 60 8.36 -3.96 -3.13
C ALA A 60 8.99 -3.14 -2.00
N THR A 61 9.46 -1.98 -2.35
CA THR A 61 9.83 -0.93 -1.41
C THR A 61 8.58 -0.19 -0.91
N PRO A 62 8.69 0.69 0.11
CA PRO A 62 7.58 1.51 0.58
C PRO A 62 6.88 2.36 -0.50
N THR A 63 7.43 2.47 -1.70
CA THR A 63 6.79 3.17 -2.82
C THR A 63 5.40 2.65 -3.15
N LEU A 64 5.11 1.37 -2.86
CA LEU A 64 3.75 0.81 -3.00
C LEU A 64 2.74 1.40 -2.01
N GLU A 65 3.17 2.11 -0.96
CA GLU A 65 2.26 2.83 -0.06
C GLU A 65 1.52 3.96 -0.80
N MET A 66 2.14 4.52 -1.82
CA MET A 66 1.71 5.73 -2.53
C MET A 66 0.73 5.46 -3.68
N GLY A 67 -0.47 4.97 -3.37
CA GLY A 67 -1.61 5.05 -4.28
C GLY A 67 -1.57 4.18 -5.55
N ILE A 68 -0.57 3.34 -5.75
CA ILE A 68 -0.49 2.45 -6.91
C ILE A 68 -1.59 1.39 -6.79
N ASP A 69 -2.38 1.24 -7.84
CA ASP A 69 -3.38 0.17 -7.90
C ASP A 69 -2.71 -1.15 -8.30
N ILE A 70 -2.52 -2.03 -7.33
CA ILE A 70 -2.01 -3.40 -7.53
C ILE A 70 -3.11 -4.47 -7.41
N GLY A 71 -4.38 -4.03 -7.37
CA GLY A 71 -5.51 -4.94 -7.19
C GLY A 71 -5.71 -5.36 -5.73
N ASP A 72 -6.42 -6.47 -5.55
CA ASP A 72 -6.72 -7.03 -4.23
C ASP A 72 -5.67 -8.08 -3.85
N LEU A 73 -5.05 -7.87 -2.69
CA LEU A 73 -4.06 -8.79 -2.15
C LEU A 73 -4.71 -9.74 -1.16
N SER A 74 -4.37 -11.01 -1.21
CA SER A 74 -4.73 -11.99 -0.19
C SER A 74 -3.78 -11.98 1.00
N THR A 75 -2.52 -11.62 0.75
CA THR A 75 -1.46 -11.68 1.77
C THR A 75 -0.51 -10.49 1.62
N VAL A 76 -0.18 -9.89 2.73
CA VAL A 76 0.89 -8.88 2.83
C VAL A 76 1.93 -9.34 3.83
N MET A 77 3.19 -9.38 3.41
CA MET A 77 4.32 -9.68 4.26
C MET A 77 5.18 -8.44 4.46
N LEU A 78 5.37 -8.04 5.70
CA LEU A 78 6.24 -6.92 6.06
C LEU A 78 7.60 -7.46 6.50
N GLY A 79 8.65 -7.12 5.76
CA GLY A 79 10.03 -7.51 6.09
C GLY A 79 10.59 -6.78 7.33
N SER A 80 9.89 -5.74 7.80
CA SER A 80 10.12 -5.05 9.07
C SER A 80 8.86 -4.29 9.45
N LEU A 81 8.68 -4.02 10.74
CA LEU A 81 7.59 -3.17 11.20
C LEU A 81 7.83 -1.72 10.77
N PRO A 82 6.82 -1.04 10.21
CA PRO A 82 6.89 0.39 9.95
C PRO A 82 6.94 1.18 11.25
N ALA A 83 7.52 2.36 11.19
CA ALA A 83 7.71 3.20 12.36
C ALA A 83 6.41 3.85 12.87
N THR A 84 5.39 3.96 12.01
CA THR A 84 4.13 4.64 12.33
C THR A 84 2.92 3.77 12.04
N VAL A 85 1.85 4.02 12.79
CA VAL A 85 0.54 3.39 12.59
C VAL A 85 0.01 3.67 11.17
N ALA A 86 0.17 4.89 10.70
CA ALA A 86 -0.26 5.28 9.36
C ALA A 86 0.41 4.43 8.26
N SER A 87 1.73 4.27 8.31
CA SER A 87 2.45 3.41 7.36
C SER A 87 2.04 1.95 7.49
N TYR A 88 1.79 1.46 8.70
CA TYR A 88 1.30 0.11 8.90
C TYR A 88 -0.05 -0.09 8.19
N VAL A 89 -1.02 0.77 8.50
CA VAL A 89 -2.37 0.71 7.91
C VAL A 89 -2.33 0.85 6.39
N GLN A 90 -1.49 1.73 5.85
CA GLN A 90 -1.34 1.91 4.40
C GLN A 90 -0.80 0.66 3.70
N ARG A 91 0.10 -0.10 4.34
CA ARG A 91 0.66 -1.36 3.79
C ARG A 91 -0.34 -2.50 3.88
N VAL A 92 -0.85 -2.78 5.09
CA VAL A 92 -1.75 -3.92 5.30
C VAL A 92 -3.14 -3.67 4.72
N GLY A 93 -3.59 -2.43 4.67
CA GLY A 93 -4.88 -2.04 4.08
C GLY A 93 -4.97 -2.23 2.56
N ARG A 94 -3.94 -2.78 1.93
CA ARG A 94 -3.98 -3.26 0.54
C ARG A 94 -4.58 -4.66 0.41
N ALA A 95 -4.62 -5.43 1.50
CA ALA A 95 -5.11 -6.79 1.48
C ALA A 95 -6.57 -6.89 1.92
N GLY A 96 -7.29 -7.84 1.36
CA GLY A 96 -8.65 -8.20 1.75
C GLY A 96 -9.74 -7.20 1.38
N ARG A 97 -9.48 -6.28 0.46
CA ARG A 97 -10.45 -5.24 0.10
C ARG A 97 -11.73 -5.80 -0.53
N ARG A 98 -11.62 -6.86 -1.30
CA ARG A 98 -12.74 -7.48 -2.03
C ARG A 98 -13.33 -8.67 -1.29
N SER A 99 -12.47 -9.49 -0.70
CA SER A 99 -12.87 -10.73 -0.02
C SER A 99 -13.22 -10.52 1.44
N GLY A 100 -12.80 -9.41 2.06
CA GLY A 100 -12.90 -9.18 3.49
C GLY A 100 -11.97 -10.08 4.32
N SER A 101 -11.16 -10.93 3.68
CA SER A 101 -10.24 -11.86 4.31
C SER A 101 -8.83 -11.66 3.79
N ALA A 102 -7.88 -11.49 4.70
CA ALA A 102 -6.48 -11.31 4.36
C ALA A 102 -5.56 -11.83 5.46
N LEU A 103 -4.34 -12.19 5.07
CA LEU A 103 -3.26 -12.48 5.99
C LEU A 103 -2.25 -11.33 5.97
N ALA A 104 -2.02 -10.71 7.11
CA ALA A 104 -0.91 -9.79 7.31
C ALA A 104 0.14 -10.45 8.19
N LEU A 105 1.34 -10.63 7.68
CA LEU A 105 2.46 -11.22 8.39
C LEU A 105 3.58 -10.19 8.50
N ALA A 106 4.06 -9.93 9.71
CA ALA A 106 5.19 -9.04 9.92
C ALA A 106 6.38 -9.80 10.48
N TYR A 107 7.52 -9.69 9.82
CA TYR A 107 8.79 -10.15 10.37
C TYR A 107 9.37 -9.03 11.24
N VAL A 108 9.61 -9.34 12.51
CA VAL A 108 10.20 -8.40 13.46
C VAL A 108 11.65 -8.81 13.69
N PRO A 109 12.62 -8.13 13.05
CA PRO A 109 14.02 -8.39 13.33
C PRO A 109 14.30 -8.01 14.78
N GLY A 110 15.15 -8.79 15.47
CA GLY A 110 15.48 -8.62 16.89
C GLY A 110 16.21 -7.31 17.25
N ARG A 111 15.94 -6.25 16.55
CA ARG A 111 16.48 -4.91 16.82
C ARG A 111 15.75 -4.28 18.00
N ARG A 112 16.51 -3.70 18.93
CA ARG A 112 15.98 -3.09 20.15
C ARG A 112 14.83 -2.09 19.91
N SER A 113 14.84 -1.36 18.81
CA SER A 113 13.80 -0.39 18.45
C SER A 113 12.44 -1.02 18.12
N GLN A 114 12.40 -2.29 17.72
CA GLN A 114 11.17 -2.97 17.32
C GLN A 114 10.64 -3.96 18.38
N LEU A 115 11.49 -4.38 19.31
CA LEU A 115 11.10 -5.31 20.39
C LEU A 115 9.91 -4.81 21.24
N PRO A 116 9.82 -3.52 21.62
CA PRO A 116 8.67 -3.04 22.38
C PRO A 116 7.33 -3.18 21.65
N LEU A 117 7.33 -3.27 20.32
CA LEU A 117 6.11 -3.49 19.55
C LEU A 117 5.64 -4.95 19.58
N LEU A 118 6.54 -5.91 19.86
CA LEU A 118 6.15 -7.30 20.09
C LEU A 118 5.43 -7.45 21.43
N ASP A 119 5.86 -6.71 22.45
CA ASP A 119 5.25 -6.76 23.78
C ASP A 119 3.89 -6.06 23.82
N ALA A 120 3.67 -5.08 22.92
CA ALA A 120 2.44 -4.31 22.85
C ALA A 120 2.00 -4.07 21.39
N PRO A 121 1.60 -5.13 20.65
CA PRO A 121 1.23 -5.02 19.23
C PRO A 121 0.03 -4.10 18.98
N ASP A 122 -0.86 -3.96 19.96
CA ASP A 122 -2.02 -3.07 19.86
C ASP A 122 -1.65 -1.61 19.59
N ARG A 123 -0.47 -1.19 20.01
CA ARG A 123 0.02 0.17 19.70
C ARG A 123 0.17 0.43 18.21
N LEU A 124 0.47 -0.60 17.44
CA LEU A 124 0.59 -0.52 15.98
C LEU A 124 -0.73 -0.86 15.28
N LEU A 125 -1.46 -1.86 15.79
CA LEU A 125 -2.71 -2.34 15.17
C LEU A 125 -3.87 -1.37 15.39
N ASN A 126 -4.02 -0.86 16.61
CA ASN A 126 -5.13 -0.02 17.06
C ASN A 126 -4.68 1.40 17.46
N GLY A 127 -3.44 1.75 17.16
CA GLY A 127 -2.90 3.07 17.50
C GLY A 127 -3.59 4.20 16.74
N SER A 128 -3.64 5.37 17.34
CA SER A 128 -4.17 6.56 16.68
C SER A 128 -3.20 7.11 15.65
N VAL A 129 -3.73 7.50 14.50
CA VAL A 129 -2.97 8.25 13.50
C VAL A 129 -3.02 9.72 13.88
N ALA A 130 -1.89 10.29 14.32
CA ALA A 130 -1.81 11.71 14.55
C ALA A 130 -1.96 12.46 13.22
N PRO A 131 -2.86 13.45 13.14
CA PRO A 131 -2.95 14.27 11.95
C PRO A 131 -1.63 15.01 11.72
N PRO A 132 -1.24 15.25 10.45
CA PRO A 132 -0.06 16.05 10.18
C PRO A 132 -0.25 17.44 10.75
N SER A 133 0.73 17.90 11.53
CA SER A 133 0.74 19.26 12.07
C SER A 133 1.54 20.15 11.13
N THR A 134 0.99 21.32 10.84
CA THR A 134 1.69 22.37 10.09
C THR A 134 2.38 23.30 11.07
N TYR A 135 3.65 23.60 10.81
CA TYR A 135 4.37 24.61 11.59
C TYR A 135 3.79 26.00 11.29
N LEU A 136 2.97 26.51 12.21
CA LEU A 136 2.27 27.78 12.03
C LEU A 136 3.18 29.02 12.08
N GLY A 137 4.44 28.86 12.47
CA GLY A 137 5.42 29.94 12.45
C GLY A 137 6.13 30.16 11.09
N ALA A 138 5.81 29.39 10.08
CA ALA A 138 6.40 29.54 8.75
C ALA A 138 5.71 30.69 7.99
N GLU A 139 6.20 31.91 8.14
CA GLU A 139 5.60 33.14 7.60
C GLU A 139 5.33 33.07 6.08
N GLU A 140 6.27 32.55 5.30
CA GLU A 140 6.09 32.41 3.86
C GLU A 140 4.99 31.44 3.47
N ILE A 141 4.80 30.35 4.23
CA ILE A 141 3.70 29.40 4.00
C ILE A 141 2.37 30.08 4.34
N LEU A 142 2.30 30.77 5.45
CA LEU A 142 1.09 31.51 5.85
C LEU A 142 0.71 32.61 4.83
N ARG A 143 1.68 33.34 4.32
CA ARG A 143 1.46 34.33 3.25
C ARG A 143 0.87 33.71 2.01
N ARG A 144 1.43 32.59 1.53
CA ARG A 144 0.93 31.86 0.37
C ARG A 144 -0.48 31.32 0.60
N GLN A 145 -0.74 30.73 1.75
CA GLN A 145 -2.06 30.22 2.10
C GLN A 145 -3.10 31.33 2.21
N PHE A 146 -2.74 32.47 2.82
CA PHE A 146 -3.61 33.64 2.90
C PHE A 146 -3.93 34.19 1.51
N LEU A 147 -2.91 34.35 0.65
CA LEU A 147 -3.12 34.84 -0.72
C LEU A 147 -4.03 33.88 -1.50
N ALA A 148 -3.80 32.58 -1.43
CA ALA A 148 -4.63 31.57 -2.08
C ALA A 148 -6.09 31.66 -1.59
N SER A 149 -6.31 31.78 -0.29
CA SER A 149 -7.64 31.92 0.32
C SER A 149 -8.35 33.19 -0.14
N VAL A 150 -7.63 34.30 -0.25
CA VAL A 150 -8.20 35.56 -0.78
C VAL A 150 -8.60 35.42 -2.24
N ILE A 151 -7.74 34.83 -3.08
CA ILE A 151 -8.05 34.59 -4.50
C ILE A 151 -9.27 33.66 -4.63
N ASP A 152 -9.34 32.58 -3.87
CA ASP A 152 -10.47 31.66 -3.89
C ASP A 152 -11.79 32.37 -3.51
N THR A 153 -11.75 33.22 -2.50
CA THR A 153 -12.91 33.98 -2.04
C THR A 153 -13.36 34.93 -3.13
N LEU A 154 -12.44 35.73 -3.69
CA LEU A 154 -12.74 36.66 -4.77
C LEU A 154 -13.26 35.96 -6.03
N THR A 155 -12.74 34.76 -6.32
CA THR A 155 -13.21 33.96 -7.46
C THR A 155 -14.63 33.45 -7.23
N ARG A 156 -14.96 33.01 -6.04
CA ARG A 156 -16.32 32.57 -5.68
C ARG A 156 -17.32 33.69 -5.73
N GLU A 157 -16.91 34.89 -5.35
CA GLU A 157 -17.74 36.08 -5.35
C GLU A 157 -17.82 36.76 -6.74
N ASN A 158 -17.19 36.18 -7.79
CA ASN A 158 -17.08 36.77 -9.12
C ASN A 158 -16.58 38.21 -9.10
N HIS A 159 -15.61 38.50 -8.25
CA HIS A 159 -15.11 39.85 -8.07
C HIS A 159 -14.44 40.39 -9.38
N PRO A 160 -14.78 41.59 -9.87
CA PRO A 160 -14.31 42.09 -11.16
C PRO A 160 -12.80 42.33 -11.27
N ALA A 161 -12.06 42.24 -10.17
CA ALA A 161 -10.61 42.35 -10.14
C ALA A 161 -9.87 41.10 -10.65
N ILE A 162 -10.57 39.95 -10.82
CA ILE A 162 -9.98 38.73 -11.35
C ILE A 162 -10.41 38.61 -12.82
N PRO A 163 -9.46 38.68 -13.80
CA PRO A 163 -9.79 38.44 -15.20
C PRO A 163 -10.34 37.01 -15.32
N SER A 164 -11.57 36.88 -15.79
CA SER A 164 -12.11 35.59 -16.21
C SER A 164 -11.14 35.00 -17.24
N GLY A 165 -10.39 33.98 -16.85
CA GLY A 165 -9.48 33.28 -17.74
C GLY A 165 -10.27 32.70 -18.90
N GLY A 166 -10.17 33.34 -20.05
CA GLY A 166 -10.78 32.87 -21.27
C GLY A 166 -10.23 31.48 -21.57
N HIS A 167 -11.10 30.47 -21.56
CA HIS A 167 -10.81 29.18 -22.19
C HIS A 167 -10.59 29.44 -23.68
N GLY A 168 -9.33 29.64 -24.05
CA GLY A 168 -8.90 29.65 -25.43
C GLY A 168 -9.11 28.26 -26.01
N GLY A 169 -10.27 28.02 -26.58
CA GLY A 169 -10.54 26.89 -27.45
C GLY A 169 -9.68 27.02 -28.71
N GLY A 170 -8.48 26.47 -28.66
CA GLY A 170 -7.66 26.26 -29.85
C GLY A 170 -8.22 25.12 -30.67
N THR A 171 -9.09 25.43 -31.62
CA THR A 171 -9.39 24.55 -32.74
C THR A 171 -8.15 24.49 -33.63
N ALA A 172 -7.39 23.39 -33.52
CA ALA A 172 -6.39 23.03 -34.52
C ALA A 172 -7.12 22.56 -35.78
N LYS A 173 -6.85 23.23 -36.90
CA LYS A 173 -7.09 22.70 -38.25
C LYS A 173 -6.01 21.72 -38.63
#